data_999e50432010c93625cdfa3d52fd4157
#
_entry.id   999e50432010c93625cdfa3d52fd4157
#
_cell.length_a   1.000
_cell.length_b   1.000
_cell.length_c   1.000
_cell.angle_alpha   90.00
_cell.angle_beta   90.00
_cell.angle_gamma   90.00
#
_symmetry.space_group_name_H-M   'P 1'
#
loop_
_entity.id
_entity.type
_entity.pdbx_description
1 polymer ?
#
loop_
_entity_poly.entity_id
_entity_poly.type
_entity_poly.pdbx_seq_one_letter_code
_entity_poly.pdbx_strand_id
1 'polypeptide(L)'
;MKKRNILVIILCLLISTAAGAQALKGSYFLDSSLNRHELNPAFAPRANYVQLLAVGNTGVGLGSNIDMPSLLYPQDGKLLTFLHPDVSMAQFDKAFPKHPHFDADVRTTILGFGKYTKKKAFWSFDLDVRANVDTDLPGDLFRFLKQGTGSESGSYNIGNINAYAMAGVQATLGYSRNIFDGFRVGIKARAIAPVGYGALNLENVRLTTSEDMWKFTTEGYAHVAAQGLEIELPEGELMPSVNFDKQKAIDAKVLAGFGCSFDLGFEYRLEKGTRLDGLTVSAAVTDLGRIRYKKNAVKSFTSSGSVEWKGLEGVTLENYYNEAEEYLNNFLEEAQASLLNLSEMENKGGFSRSTMPTFTAGVEVPLLTKSMTVGLLYNVRKSHSYARQEMTVSYNLTPCKWFALGLNYSFLNTARTMGFILELTPRVGPAVYIGCDYLPIEWAKADFIPYIGHLPTAYRLNMNFGIALHTGGKTTKKPKNKK
;
A
#
# COMPACT_ATOMS: atom_id res chain seq x y z
N MET A 1 4.32 -0.66 33.29
CA MET A 1 3.08 -0.10 32.67
C MET A 1 3.26 0.93 31.54
N LYS A 2 4.38 1.63 31.43
CA LYS A 2 4.52 2.71 30.41
C LYS A 2 5.06 2.24 29.04
N LYS A 3 5.88 1.20 28.96
CA LYS A 3 6.49 0.75 27.67
C LYS A 3 5.57 -0.17 26.86
N ARG A 4 4.79 -1.04 27.50
CA ARG A 4 3.78 -1.91 26.84
C ARG A 4 2.68 -1.11 26.16
N ASN A 5 2.25 -0.03 26.81
CA ASN A 5 1.28 0.90 26.21
C ASN A 5 1.86 1.67 25.02
N ILE A 6 3.19 1.88 24.98
CA ILE A 6 3.85 2.55 23.84
C ILE A 6 3.91 1.63 22.62
N LEU A 7 4.23 0.37 22.76
CA LEU A 7 4.24 -0.59 21.64
C LEU A 7 2.82 -0.85 21.12
N VAL A 8 1.86 -1.05 22.03
CA VAL A 8 0.43 -1.16 21.67
C VAL A 8 -0.10 0.16 21.13
N ILE A 9 0.29 1.30 21.66
CA ILE A 9 -0.05 2.62 21.12
C ILE A 9 0.65 2.86 19.79
N ILE A 10 1.91 2.47 19.61
CA ILE A 10 2.61 2.52 18.33
C ILE A 10 1.97 1.53 17.35
N LEU A 11 1.63 0.33 17.75
CA LEU A 11 0.90 -0.65 16.94
C LEU A 11 -0.54 -0.16 16.64
N CYS A 12 -1.25 0.39 17.60
CA CYS A 12 -2.55 1.02 17.41
C CYS A 12 -2.46 2.34 16.64
N LEU A 13 -1.43 3.15 16.81
CA LEU A 13 -1.14 4.33 15.99
C LEU A 13 -0.67 3.94 14.59
N LEU A 14 0.13 2.91 14.43
CA LEU A 14 0.44 2.31 13.14
C LEU A 14 -0.82 1.69 12.48
N ILE A 15 -1.69 1.08 13.25
CA ILE A 15 -3.00 0.56 12.77
C ILE A 15 -4.00 1.70 12.53
N SER A 16 -4.02 2.74 13.36
CA SER A 16 -4.95 3.87 13.21
C SER A 16 -4.48 4.94 12.20
N THR A 17 -3.18 4.99 11.89
CA THR A 17 -2.62 5.88 10.87
C THR A 17 -2.21 5.15 9.58
N ALA A 18 -2.14 3.83 9.62
CA ALA A 18 -1.74 2.98 8.51
C ALA A 18 -2.94 2.59 7.65
N ALA A 19 -3.56 3.57 7.08
CA ALA A 19 -4.58 3.31 6.11
C ALA A 19 -4.17 3.97 4.79
N GLY A 20 -3.86 3.22 3.77
CA GLY A 20 -3.19 3.67 2.57
C GLY A 20 -4.09 3.97 1.38
N ALA A 21 -3.73 4.98 0.63
CA ALA A 21 -4.46 5.45 -0.53
C ALA A 21 -3.72 5.21 -1.84
N GLN A 22 -4.00 4.11 -2.47
CA GLN A 22 -3.91 4.05 -3.91
C GLN A 22 -4.98 4.96 -4.53
N ALA A 23 -4.68 5.52 -5.72
CA ALA A 23 -5.70 6.19 -6.50
C ALA A 23 -6.89 5.24 -6.72
N LEU A 24 -8.09 5.73 -6.47
CA LEU A 24 -9.33 4.96 -6.50
C LEU A 24 -9.57 4.40 -7.92
N LYS A 25 -9.46 3.10 -8.09
CA LYS A 25 -9.56 2.42 -9.40
C LYS A 25 -10.96 2.47 -9.96
N GLY A 26 -11.98 2.48 -9.10
CA GLY A 26 -13.36 2.71 -9.50
C GLY A 26 -13.58 4.01 -10.28
N SER A 27 -12.67 4.98 -10.16
CA SER A 27 -12.72 6.23 -10.92
C SER A 27 -12.19 6.12 -12.36
N TYR A 28 -11.53 5.02 -12.73
CA TYR A 28 -10.79 4.90 -14.00
C TYR A 28 -11.64 5.20 -15.22
N PHE A 29 -12.85 4.68 -15.26
CA PHE A 29 -13.78 4.84 -16.40
C PHE A 29 -14.81 5.96 -16.21
N LEU A 30 -14.78 6.71 -15.11
CA LEU A 30 -15.68 7.82 -14.85
C LEU A 30 -15.10 9.14 -15.40
N ASP A 31 -15.57 9.59 -16.54
CA ASP A 31 -15.16 10.86 -17.18
C ASP A 31 -15.35 12.10 -16.29
N SER A 32 -16.22 12.02 -15.28
CA SER A 32 -16.48 13.08 -14.31
C SER A 32 -15.40 13.15 -13.23
N SER A 33 -14.69 12.05 -12.99
CA SER A 33 -13.75 11.95 -11.90
C SER A 33 -12.55 12.89 -12.07
N LEU A 34 -12.31 13.67 -11.02
CA LEU A 34 -11.22 14.65 -10.98
C LEU A 34 -9.85 13.97 -10.96
N ASN A 35 -9.75 12.87 -10.25
CA ASN A 35 -8.47 12.26 -9.93
C ASN A 35 -8.09 11.09 -10.86
N ARG A 36 -8.91 10.78 -11.88
CA ARG A 36 -8.61 9.71 -12.83
C ARG A 36 -7.30 9.91 -13.61
N HIS A 37 -6.85 11.16 -13.76
CA HIS A 37 -5.55 11.47 -14.35
C HIS A 37 -4.37 10.90 -13.56
N GLU A 38 -4.55 10.50 -12.31
CA GLU A 38 -3.53 9.85 -11.50
C GLU A 38 -3.31 8.39 -11.90
N LEU A 39 -4.36 7.74 -12.39
CA LEU A 39 -4.32 6.37 -12.89
C LEU A 39 -3.82 6.29 -14.34
N ASN A 40 -4.11 7.32 -15.13
CA ASN A 40 -3.64 7.45 -16.50
C ASN A 40 -3.47 8.93 -16.86
N PRO A 41 -2.26 9.41 -17.12
CA PRO A 41 -2.01 10.82 -17.42
C PRO A 41 -2.70 11.35 -18.69
N ALA A 42 -3.16 10.45 -19.58
CA ALA A 42 -3.96 10.86 -20.74
C ALA A 42 -5.36 11.35 -20.35
N PHE A 43 -5.87 10.91 -19.22
CA PHE A 43 -7.22 11.29 -18.79
C PHE A 43 -7.27 12.74 -18.34
N ALA A 44 -8.39 13.39 -18.64
CA ALA A 44 -8.64 14.73 -18.19
C ALA A 44 -10.10 14.85 -17.73
N PRO A 45 -10.35 15.43 -16.55
CA PRO A 45 -11.72 15.60 -16.05
C PRO A 45 -12.52 16.56 -16.93
N ARG A 46 -13.84 16.55 -16.77
CA ARG A 46 -14.76 17.38 -17.59
C ARG A 46 -14.66 18.88 -17.29
N ALA A 47 -14.15 19.27 -16.12
CA ALA A 47 -14.09 20.64 -15.66
C ALA A 47 -12.67 21.04 -15.24
N ASN A 48 -12.40 22.36 -15.27
CA ASN A 48 -11.28 22.90 -14.54
C ASN A 48 -11.59 22.83 -13.04
N TYR A 49 -10.57 22.61 -12.22
CA TYR A 49 -10.76 22.46 -10.78
C TYR A 49 -9.61 23.05 -9.98
N VAL A 50 -9.90 23.31 -8.73
CA VAL A 50 -8.90 23.60 -7.67
C VAL A 50 -9.24 22.75 -6.45
N GLN A 51 -8.23 22.15 -5.86
CA GLN A 51 -8.28 21.38 -4.61
C GLN A 51 -7.40 22.07 -3.59
N LEU A 52 -7.88 22.22 -2.37
CA LEU A 52 -7.22 22.94 -1.28
C LEU A 52 -7.40 22.22 0.05
N LEU A 53 -6.64 22.64 1.06
CA LEU A 53 -6.83 22.29 2.47
C LEU A 53 -6.63 20.80 2.81
N ALA A 54 -5.77 20.11 2.08
CA ALA A 54 -5.45 18.69 2.33
C ALA A 54 -6.66 17.74 2.34
N VAL A 55 -7.78 18.13 1.73
CA VAL A 55 -8.99 17.31 1.55
C VAL A 55 -9.33 17.12 0.06
N GLY A 56 -8.43 17.54 -0.83
CA GLY A 56 -8.65 17.47 -2.28
C GLY A 56 -8.79 16.05 -2.79
N ASN A 57 -7.91 15.18 -2.36
CA ASN A 57 -7.92 13.74 -2.63
C ASN A 57 -7.21 13.05 -1.48
N THR A 58 -8.00 12.60 -0.52
CA THR A 58 -7.51 11.88 0.65
C THR A 58 -7.93 10.44 0.55
N GLY A 59 -7.00 9.58 0.78
CA GLY A 59 -7.26 8.18 0.69
C GLY A 59 -6.39 7.37 1.63
N VAL A 60 -6.91 6.19 1.97
CA VAL A 60 -6.50 5.31 3.03
C VAL A 60 -6.74 3.87 2.60
N GLY A 61 -5.77 2.96 2.60
CA GLY A 61 -5.96 1.53 2.30
C GLY A 61 -4.93 0.66 3.00
N LEU A 62 -5.39 -0.52 3.36
CA LEU A 62 -4.65 -1.61 3.96
C LEU A 62 -4.78 -2.83 3.06
N GLY A 63 -3.74 -3.62 2.95
CA GLY A 63 -3.78 -4.85 2.21
C GLY A 63 -2.92 -5.94 2.80
N SER A 64 -3.43 -7.16 2.74
CA SER A 64 -2.69 -8.37 3.02
C SER A 64 -3.17 -9.47 2.09
N ASN A 65 -2.32 -10.45 1.83
CA ASN A 65 -2.73 -11.71 1.21
C ASN A 65 -2.91 -12.84 2.24
N ILE A 66 -2.68 -12.56 3.51
CA ILE A 66 -3.12 -13.43 4.59
C ILE A 66 -4.60 -13.15 4.77
N ASP A 67 -5.43 -14.12 4.50
CA ASP A 67 -6.89 -14.03 4.65
C ASP A 67 -7.38 -14.78 5.91
N MET A 68 -8.66 -14.66 6.22
CA MET A 68 -9.24 -15.37 7.36
C MET A 68 -9.11 -16.90 7.24
N PRO A 69 -9.37 -17.53 6.08
CA PRO A 69 -9.17 -18.96 5.89
C PRO A 69 -7.73 -19.43 6.10
N SER A 70 -6.75 -18.54 5.98
CA SER A 70 -5.35 -18.86 6.29
C SER A 70 -5.09 -18.98 7.78
N LEU A 71 -5.83 -18.24 8.60
CA LEU A 71 -5.62 -18.15 10.04
C LEU A 71 -6.59 -19.01 10.84
N LEU A 72 -7.82 -19.19 10.36
CA LEU A 72 -8.94 -19.78 11.08
C LEU A 72 -9.62 -20.87 10.26
N TYR A 73 -9.78 -22.03 10.87
CA TYR A 73 -10.30 -23.26 10.26
C TYR A 73 -11.57 -23.70 10.97
N PRO A 74 -12.73 -23.65 10.30
CA PRO A 74 -13.96 -24.17 10.88
C PRO A 74 -13.93 -25.70 10.91
N GLN A 75 -14.07 -26.30 12.09
CA GLN A 75 -14.11 -27.74 12.29
C GLN A 75 -15.06 -28.06 13.46
N ASP A 76 -15.99 -28.99 13.24
CA ASP A 76 -16.96 -29.49 14.23
C ASP A 76 -17.72 -28.36 14.98
N GLY A 77 -18.14 -27.32 14.25
CA GLY A 77 -18.84 -26.16 14.81
C GLY A 77 -17.98 -25.21 15.65
N LYS A 78 -16.65 -25.43 15.68
CA LYS A 78 -15.66 -24.56 16.32
C LYS A 78 -14.77 -23.90 15.27
N LEU A 79 -14.21 -22.78 15.61
CA LEU A 79 -13.21 -22.10 14.80
C LEU A 79 -11.84 -22.32 15.43
N LEU A 80 -10.99 -23.08 14.76
CA LEU A 80 -9.65 -23.41 15.22
C LEU A 80 -8.64 -22.44 14.61
N THR A 81 -7.65 -22.01 15.37
CA THR A 81 -6.53 -21.24 14.81
C THR A 81 -5.62 -22.17 13.99
N PHE A 82 -4.84 -21.61 13.07
CA PHE A 82 -3.87 -22.38 12.29
C PHE A 82 -2.86 -23.15 13.18
N LEU A 83 -2.63 -22.69 14.41
CA LEU A 83 -1.73 -23.34 15.38
C LEU A 83 -2.38 -24.57 16.06
N HIS A 84 -3.71 -24.75 15.98
CA HIS A 84 -4.38 -25.84 16.66
C HIS A 84 -3.95 -27.22 16.13
N PRO A 85 -3.71 -28.23 16.99
CA PRO A 85 -3.24 -29.56 16.57
C PRO A 85 -4.16 -30.26 15.55
N ASP A 86 -5.49 -30.08 15.68
CA ASP A 86 -6.47 -30.69 14.77
C ASP A 86 -6.45 -30.12 13.35
N VAL A 87 -5.84 -28.93 13.13
CA VAL A 87 -5.60 -28.39 11.81
C VAL A 87 -4.37 -29.11 11.23
N SER A 88 -4.57 -29.93 10.21
CA SER A 88 -3.45 -30.63 9.59
C SER A 88 -2.51 -29.73 8.80
N MET A 89 -1.26 -30.15 8.60
CA MET A 89 -0.31 -29.42 7.75
C MET A 89 -0.81 -29.29 6.32
N ALA A 90 -1.52 -30.30 5.79
CA ALA A 90 -2.09 -30.25 4.45
C ALA A 90 -3.19 -29.17 4.30
N GLN A 91 -3.99 -28.96 5.35
CA GLN A 91 -4.98 -27.88 5.36
C GLN A 91 -4.29 -26.51 5.43
N PHE A 92 -3.26 -26.39 6.27
CA PHE A 92 -2.47 -25.17 6.36
C PHE A 92 -1.78 -24.83 5.03
N ASP A 93 -1.01 -25.77 4.45
CA ASP A 93 -0.28 -25.56 3.18
C ASP A 93 -1.20 -25.20 2.01
N LYS A 94 -2.46 -25.64 2.05
CA LYS A 94 -3.48 -25.28 1.05
C LYS A 94 -4.02 -23.87 1.21
N ALA A 95 -4.16 -23.40 2.43
CA ALA A 95 -4.82 -22.14 2.76
C ALA A 95 -3.81 -20.99 2.93
N PHE A 96 -2.62 -21.25 3.47
CA PHE A 96 -1.67 -20.20 3.83
C PHE A 96 -0.81 -19.78 2.62
N PRO A 97 -0.62 -18.47 2.38
CA PRO A 97 0.18 -18.00 1.26
C PRO A 97 1.68 -18.30 1.47
N LYS A 98 2.38 -18.66 0.37
CA LYS A 98 3.83 -18.92 0.41
C LYS A 98 4.65 -17.64 0.68
N HIS A 99 4.16 -16.50 0.24
CA HIS A 99 4.75 -15.18 0.42
C HIS A 99 3.72 -14.25 1.07
N PRO A 100 3.52 -14.38 2.39
CA PRO A 100 2.66 -13.47 3.13
C PRO A 100 3.18 -12.04 3.02
N HIS A 101 2.32 -11.12 2.65
CA HIS A 101 2.67 -9.71 2.57
C HIS A 101 1.59 -8.83 3.20
N PHE A 102 2.03 -7.68 3.65
CA PHE A 102 1.19 -6.62 4.17
C PHE A 102 1.61 -5.30 3.54
N ASP A 103 0.65 -4.53 3.07
CA ASP A 103 0.86 -3.21 2.50
C ASP A 103 -0.07 -2.19 3.15
N ALA A 104 0.46 -1.00 3.38
CA ALA A 104 -0.28 0.16 3.83
C ALA A 104 0.22 1.40 3.09
N ASP A 105 -0.70 2.24 2.68
CA ASP A 105 -0.36 3.48 1.97
C ASP A 105 -1.27 4.64 2.44
N VAL A 106 -0.81 5.86 2.68
CA VAL A 106 -1.57 7.09 2.98
C VAL A 106 -1.27 8.15 1.94
N ARG A 107 -2.31 8.85 1.53
CA ARG A 107 -2.14 9.99 0.64
C ARG A 107 -3.13 11.09 0.98
N THR A 108 -2.68 12.33 0.86
CA THR A 108 -3.57 13.48 0.81
C THR A 108 -3.02 14.55 -0.13
N THR A 109 -3.90 15.16 -0.92
CA THR A 109 -3.56 16.31 -1.77
C THR A 109 -3.73 17.60 -0.98
N ILE A 110 -2.61 18.28 -0.73
CA ILE A 110 -2.60 19.59 -0.05
C ILE A 110 -3.14 20.68 -0.97
N LEU A 111 -2.66 20.65 -2.22
CA LEU A 111 -3.01 21.60 -3.26
C LEU A 111 -3.06 20.89 -4.59
N GLY A 112 -4.13 21.08 -5.34
CA GLY A 112 -4.26 20.56 -6.69
C GLY A 112 -4.99 21.54 -7.59
N PHE A 113 -4.64 21.57 -8.86
CA PHE A 113 -5.42 22.27 -9.85
C PHE A 113 -5.33 21.60 -11.23
N GLY A 114 -6.41 21.74 -11.99
CA GLY A 114 -6.47 21.30 -13.37
C GLY A 114 -7.12 22.31 -14.25
N LYS A 115 -6.52 22.58 -15.43
CA LYS A 115 -7.01 23.63 -16.34
C LYS A 115 -6.84 23.24 -17.80
N TYR A 116 -7.91 23.45 -18.55
CA TYR A 116 -7.88 23.37 -20.00
C TYR A 116 -7.32 24.64 -20.65
N THR A 117 -6.45 24.45 -21.64
CA THR A 117 -5.97 25.54 -22.51
C THR A 117 -6.99 25.83 -23.61
N LYS A 118 -6.82 26.96 -24.30
CA LYS A 118 -7.62 27.32 -25.49
C LYS A 118 -7.53 26.24 -26.60
N LYS A 119 -6.39 25.53 -26.70
CA LYS A 119 -6.14 24.44 -27.68
C LYS A 119 -6.65 23.07 -27.19
N LYS A 120 -7.48 23.03 -26.13
CA LYS A 120 -8.07 21.80 -25.54
C LYS A 120 -7.04 20.85 -24.91
N ALA A 121 -5.80 21.26 -24.71
CA ALA A 121 -4.85 20.54 -23.87
C ALA A 121 -5.20 20.76 -22.39
N PHE A 122 -4.90 19.80 -21.55
CA PHE A 122 -5.17 19.85 -20.13
C PHE A 122 -3.84 19.84 -19.35
N TRP A 123 -3.71 20.74 -18.40
CA TRP A 123 -2.63 20.79 -17.44
C TRP A 123 -3.15 20.47 -16.05
N SER A 124 -2.40 19.72 -15.29
CA SER A 124 -2.65 19.48 -13.87
C SER A 124 -1.39 19.74 -13.06
N PHE A 125 -1.60 20.13 -11.81
CA PHE A 125 -0.57 20.21 -10.79
C PHE A 125 -1.14 19.68 -9.49
N ASP A 126 -0.40 18.81 -8.82
CA ASP A 126 -0.79 18.23 -7.54
C ASP A 126 0.41 18.27 -6.59
N LEU A 127 0.17 18.74 -5.37
CA LEU A 127 1.11 18.68 -4.24
C LEU A 127 0.52 17.73 -3.20
N ASP A 128 1.14 16.57 -3.08
CA ASP A 128 0.67 15.47 -2.24
C ASP A 128 1.61 15.18 -1.08
N VAL A 129 1.07 14.76 0.05
CA VAL A 129 1.79 13.98 1.06
C VAL A 129 1.45 12.52 0.84
N ARG A 130 2.47 11.67 0.85
CA ARG A 130 2.32 10.22 0.77
C ARG A 130 3.17 9.52 1.81
N ALA A 131 2.62 8.45 2.39
CA ALA A 131 3.38 7.49 3.17
C ALA A 131 2.95 6.08 2.77
N ASN A 132 3.89 5.16 2.73
CA ASN A 132 3.62 3.77 2.44
C ASN A 132 4.51 2.86 3.28
N VAL A 133 3.95 1.70 3.62
CA VAL A 133 4.63 0.57 4.24
C VAL A 133 4.37 -0.65 3.38
N ASP A 134 5.35 -1.52 3.27
CA ASP A 134 5.30 -2.73 2.46
C ASP A 134 6.15 -3.79 3.15
N THR A 135 5.59 -4.96 3.40
CA THR A 135 6.30 -6.07 4.03
C THR A 135 6.11 -7.34 3.22
N ASP A 136 7.13 -8.15 3.18
CA ASP A 136 7.10 -9.48 2.58
C ASP A 136 7.75 -10.45 3.58
N LEU A 137 6.97 -11.43 4.02
CA LEU A 137 7.37 -12.40 5.01
C LEU A 137 7.48 -13.79 4.36
N PRO A 138 8.32 -14.67 4.86
CA PRO A 138 8.38 -16.04 4.37
C PRO A 138 7.22 -16.87 4.93
N GLY A 139 6.53 -17.61 4.09
CA GLY A 139 5.49 -18.56 4.51
C GLY A 139 6.04 -19.67 5.42
N ASP A 140 7.30 -20.03 5.22
CA ASP A 140 7.99 -21.05 6.05
C ASP A 140 8.15 -20.61 7.52
N LEU A 141 8.13 -19.31 7.84
CA LEU A 141 8.03 -18.83 9.21
C LEU A 141 6.74 -19.32 9.89
N PHE A 142 5.62 -19.16 9.22
CA PHE A 142 4.30 -19.55 9.74
C PHE A 142 4.14 -21.08 9.73
N ARG A 143 4.72 -21.74 8.74
CA ARG A 143 4.80 -23.20 8.69
C ARG A 143 5.59 -23.76 9.86
N PHE A 144 6.73 -23.15 10.17
CA PHE A 144 7.53 -23.49 11.35
C PHE A 144 6.73 -23.25 12.64
N LEU A 145 6.05 -22.11 12.79
CA LEU A 145 5.19 -21.83 13.96
C LEU A 145 4.08 -22.88 14.11
N LYS A 146 3.52 -23.37 12.99
CA LYS A 146 2.50 -24.43 12.98
C LYS A 146 3.05 -25.81 13.33
N GLN A 147 4.17 -26.17 12.73
CA GLN A 147 4.75 -27.51 12.86
C GLN A 147 5.52 -27.68 14.17
N GLY A 148 6.06 -26.58 14.70
CA GLY A 148 7.02 -26.61 15.81
C GLY A 148 8.34 -27.26 15.42
N THR A 149 9.17 -27.49 16.40
CA THR A 149 10.34 -28.35 16.29
C THR A 149 9.89 -29.77 16.60
N GLY A 150 10.17 -30.71 15.72
CA GLY A 150 10.01 -32.12 16.05
C GLY A 150 10.91 -32.53 17.23
N SER A 151 10.81 -33.76 17.69
CA SER A 151 11.63 -34.32 18.75
C SER A 151 13.11 -34.53 18.37
N GLU A 152 13.50 -34.19 17.15
CA GLU A 152 14.87 -34.39 16.65
C GLU A 152 15.54 -33.05 16.35
N SER A 153 16.84 -33.00 16.52
CA SER A 153 17.68 -31.87 16.11
C SER A 153 17.53 -31.61 14.63
N GLY A 154 17.29 -30.35 14.23
CA GLY A 154 17.01 -29.99 12.85
C GLY A 154 17.51 -28.60 12.44
N SER A 155 17.56 -28.35 11.15
CA SER A 155 17.84 -27.02 10.59
C SER A 155 16.71 -26.62 9.68
N TYR A 156 16.07 -25.50 10.00
CA TYR A 156 14.91 -24.96 9.31
C TYR A 156 15.30 -23.66 8.62
N ASN A 157 15.12 -23.60 7.31
CA ASN A 157 15.28 -22.37 6.55
C ASN A 157 13.97 -21.60 6.58
N ILE A 158 13.92 -20.50 7.32
CA ILE A 158 12.72 -19.67 7.44
C ILE A 158 12.57 -18.77 6.21
N GLY A 159 13.67 -18.40 5.53
CA GLY A 159 13.65 -17.56 4.35
C GLY A 159 13.97 -16.08 4.60
N ASN A 160 13.48 -15.21 3.73
CA ASN A 160 13.81 -13.79 3.76
C ASN A 160 12.68 -12.97 4.35
N ILE A 161 13.00 -11.99 5.18
CA ILE A 161 12.04 -11.03 5.75
C ILE A 161 12.37 -9.66 5.16
N ASN A 162 11.40 -9.02 4.52
CA ASN A 162 11.56 -7.70 3.95
C ASN A 162 10.51 -6.75 4.50
N ALA A 163 10.93 -5.56 4.90
CA ALA A 163 10.04 -4.48 5.29
C ALA A 163 10.55 -3.14 4.74
N TYR A 164 9.64 -2.35 4.22
CA TYR A 164 9.94 -1.04 3.66
C TYR A 164 8.91 -0.02 4.13
N ALA A 165 9.38 1.16 4.44
CA ALA A 165 8.52 2.29 4.76
C ALA A 165 9.07 3.56 4.12
N MET A 166 8.22 4.42 3.62
CA MET A 166 8.60 5.74 3.09
C MET A 166 7.51 6.75 3.39
N ALA A 167 7.92 7.95 3.75
CA ALA A 167 7.04 9.11 3.85
C ALA A 167 7.68 10.31 3.15
N GLY A 168 6.87 11.13 2.48
CA GLY A 168 7.40 12.30 1.76
C GLY A 168 6.34 13.16 1.11
N VAL A 169 6.81 14.27 0.56
CA VAL A 169 6.01 15.21 -0.22
C VAL A 169 6.32 15.02 -1.71
N GLN A 170 5.31 15.13 -2.54
CA GLN A 170 5.45 14.98 -3.99
C GLN A 170 4.76 16.14 -4.71
N ALA A 171 5.48 16.75 -5.66
CA ALA A 171 4.93 17.76 -6.56
C ALA A 171 4.85 17.18 -7.97
N THR A 172 3.66 17.10 -8.52
CA THR A 172 3.39 16.45 -9.82
C THR A 172 2.86 17.48 -10.82
N LEU A 173 3.49 17.58 -11.98
CA LEU A 173 3.02 18.38 -13.11
C LEU A 173 2.58 17.46 -14.25
N GLY A 174 1.35 17.60 -14.72
CA GLY A 174 0.74 16.79 -15.76
C GLY A 174 0.37 17.60 -17.00
N TYR A 175 0.50 16.97 -18.17
CA TYR A 175 0.06 17.50 -19.43
C TYR A 175 -0.59 16.42 -20.28
N SER A 176 -1.76 16.70 -20.85
CA SER A 176 -2.38 15.79 -21.81
C SER A 176 -3.10 16.54 -22.92
N ARG A 177 -3.12 15.94 -24.11
CA ARG A 177 -3.77 16.53 -25.29
C ARG A 177 -4.27 15.46 -26.26
N ASN A 178 -5.29 15.83 -27.03
CA ASN A 178 -5.64 15.04 -28.20
C ASN A 178 -4.62 15.26 -29.30
N ILE A 179 -4.12 14.17 -29.89
CA ILE A 179 -3.23 14.19 -31.05
C ILE A 179 -4.10 14.23 -32.33
N PHE A 180 -5.12 13.36 -32.39
CA PHE A 180 -6.16 13.36 -33.40
C PHE A 180 -7.51 13.01 -32.73
N ASP A 181 -8.58 12.98 -33.49
CA ASP A 181 -9.92 12.71 -32.96
C ASP A 181 -9.98 11.30 -32.37
N GLY A 182 -10.46 11.21 -31.15
CA GLY A 182 -10.52 9.98 -30.37
C GLY A 182 -9.21 9.57 -29.69
N PHE A 183 -8.02 10.06 -30.09
CA PHE A 183 -6.74 9.66 -29.49
C PHE A 183 -6.13 10.77 -28.65
N ARG A 184 -5.95 10.48 -27.37
CA ARG A 184 -5.37 11.36 -26.36
C ARG A 184 -4.14 10.73 -25.74
N VAL A 185 -3.09 11.52 -25.55
CA VAL A 185 -1.87 11.13 -24.83
C VAL A 185 -1.64 12.05 -23.65
N GLY A 186 -0.94 11.54 -22.65
CA GLY A 186 -0.57 12.29 -21.47
C GLY A 186 0.77 11.88 -20.90
N ILE A 187 1.41 12.84 -20.25
CA ILE A 187 2.67 12.68 -19.53
C ILE A 187 2.57 13.42 -18.21
N LYS A 188 3.20 12.87 -17.17
CA LYS A 188 3.44 13.56 -15.91
C LYS A 188 4.89 13.47 -15.51
N ALA A 189 5.38 14.52 -14.86
CA ALA A 189 6.67 14.54 -14.17
C ALA A 189 6.40 14.83 -12.70
N ARG A 190 7.06 14.06 -11.83
CA ARG A 190 6.89 14.16 -10.38
C ARG A 190 8.25 14.38 -9.74
N ALA A 191 8.34 15.40 -8.90
CA ALA A 191 9.45 15.62 -7.98
C ALA A 191 9.06 15.02 -6.63
N ILE A 192 9.95 14.23 -6.03
CA ILE A 192 9.72 13.50 -4.78
C ILE A 192 10.71 14.00 -3.75
N ALA A 193 10.21 14.45 -2.61
CA ALA A 193 10.97 14.94 -1.47
C ALA A 193 10.72 14.01 -0.26
N PRO A 194 11.48 12.90 -0.11
CA PRO A 194 11.33 12.00 1.02
C PRO A 194 11.73 12.69 2.32
N VAL A 195 10.90 12.55 3.34
CA VAL A 195 11.17 12.99 4.72
C VAL A 195 11.76 11.85 5.52
N GLY A 196 11.24 10.63 5.32
CA GLY A 196 11.69 9.42 5.98
C GLY A 196 11.68 8.22 5.05
N TYR A 197 12.60 7.31 5.29
CA TYR A 197 12.68 6.00 4.67
C TYR A 197 13.27 5.00 5.65
N GLY A 198 12.71 3.80 5.68
CA GLY A 198 13.24 2.65 6.40
C GLY A 198 13.18 1.42 5.50
N ALA A 199 14.20 0.61 5.57
CA ALA A 199 14.22 -0.71 4.95
C ALA A 199 14.91 -1.70 5.88
N LEU A 200 14.31 -2.85 6.07
CA LEU A 200 14.88 -4.01 6.73
C LEU A 200 14.84 -5.16 5.74
N ASN A 201 15.99 -5.75 5.45
CA ASN A 201 16.12 -6.91 4.62
C ASN A 201 16.92 -7.95 5.40
N LEU A 202 16.26 -8.95 5.94
CA LEU A 202 16.90 -10.12 6.54
C LEU A 202 16.90 -11.24 5.52
N GLU A 203 18.06 -11.77 5.24
CA GLU A 203 18.28 -12.85 4.30
C GLU A 203 18.70 -14.12 5.04
N ASN A 204 18.36 -15.28 4.48
CA ASN A 204 18.79 -16.55 5.02
C ASN A 204 18.46 -16.77 6.50
N VAL A 205 17.29 -16.28 6.96
CA VAL A 205 16.85 -16.55 8.33
C VAL A 205 16.72 -18.05 8.53
N ARG A 206 17.57 -18.59 9.40
CA ARG A 206 17.65 -20.03 9.67
C ARG A 206 17.54 -20.30 11.16
N LEU A 207 16.77 -21.32 11.49
CA LEU A 207 16.70 -21.87 12.84
C LEU A 207 17.36 -23.25 12.85
N THR A 208 18.31 -23.42 13.73
CA THR A 208 18.90 -24.73 14.06
C THR A 208 18.47 -25.14 15.47
N THR A 209 17.91 -26.33 15.63
CA THR A 209 17.43 -26.84 16.90
C THR A 209 18.29 -28.03 17.33
N SER A 210 18.58 -28.10 18.62
CA SER A 210 19.13 -29.27 19.31
C SER A 210 18.30 -29.58 20.54
N GLU A 211 18.60 -30.67 21.24
CA GLU A 211 17.86 -31.08 22.46
C GLU A 211 17.82 -29.95 23.50
N ASP A 212 18.92 -29.20 23.64
CA ASP A 212 19.09 -28.21 24.71
C ASP A 212 19.06 -26.74 24.20
N MET A 213 19.01 -26.51 22.89
CA MET A 213 19.25 -25.16 22.38
C MET A 213 18.63 -24.93 21.00
N TRP A 214 18.04 -23.78 20.82
CA TRP A 214 17.66 -23.24 19.52
C TRP A 214 18.62 -22.13 19.12
N LYS A 215 19.12 -22.19 17.89
CA LYS A 215 20.01 -21.18 17.34
C LYS A 215 19.37 -20.54 16.11
N PHE A 216 19.04 -19.29 16.24
CA PHE A 216 18.62 -18.46 15.09
C PHE A 216 19.86 -17.81 14.47
N THR A 217 19.96 -17.84 13.15
CA THR A 217 20.97 -17.10 12.40
C THR A 217 20.31 -16.24 11.35
N THR A 218 20.76 -15.00 11.23
CA THR A 218 20.27 -14.06 10.22
C THR A 218 21.45 -13.33 9.60
N GLU A 219 21.31 -13.05 8.31
CA GLU A 219 22.17 -12.13 7.57
C GLU A 219 21.29 -11.07 6.95
N GLY A 220 21.78 -9.82 6.87
CA GLY A 220 20.97 -8.81 6.25
C GLY A 220 21.47 -7.40 6.46
N TYR A 221 20.60 -6.47 6.14
CA TYR A 221 20.90 -5.05 6.32
C TYR A 221 19.64 -4.26 6.67
N ALA A 222 19.85 -3.18 7.39
CA ALA A 222 18.84 -2.15 7.61
C ALA A 222 19.35 -0.81 7.08
N HIS A 223 18.49 -0.09 6.37
CA HIS A 223 18.77 1.27 5.92
C HIS A 223 17.70 2.19 6.47
N VAL A 224 18.13 3.26 7.10
CA VAL A 224 17.23 4.33 7.54
C VAL A 224 17.71 5.64 6.94
N ALA A 225 16.81 6.43 6.41
CA ALA A 225 17.11 7.76 5.92
C ALA A 225 16.10 8.76 6.46
N ALA A 226 16.52 9.59 7.41
CA ALA A 226 15.77 10.72 7.95
C ALA A 226 16.74 11.76 8.50
N GLN A 227 16.39 13.04 8.36
CA GLN A 227 17.18 14.09 8.99
C GLN A 227 16.80 14.21 10.47
N GLY A 228 17.82 14.44 11.32
CA GLY A 228 17.62 14.53 12.77
C GLY A 228 17.37 13.21 13.48
N LEU A 229 17.41 12.08 12.78
CA LEU A 229 17.32 10.77 13.40
C LEU A 229 18.70 10.34 13.92
N GLU A 230 18.77 10.14 15.22
CA GLU A 230 19.93 9.60 15.91
C GLU A 230 19.61 8.18 16.35
N ILE A 231 20.38 7.24 15.85
CA ILE A 231 20.31 5.83 16.26
C ILE A 231 21.64 5.51 16.91
N GLU A 232 21.61 5.19 18.16
CA GLU A 232 22.76 4.76 18.94
C GLU A 232 22.61 3.28 19.23
N LEU A 233 23.71 2.54 19.11
CA LEU A 233 23.81 1.13 19.49
C LEU A 233 24.65 1.09 20.79
N PRO A 234 24.02 1.20 21.98
CA PRO A 234 24.75 1.20 23.22
C PRO A 234 25.44 -0.17 23.44
N GLU A 235 26.70 -0.14 23.91
CA GLU A 235 27.38 -1.37 24.26
C GLU A 235 26.64 -2.09 25.43
N GLY A 236 26.21 -3.33 25.16
CA GLY A 236 25.51 -4.15 26.16
C GLY A 236 24.00 -3.95 26.22
N GLU A 237 23.42 -3.07 25.44
CA GLU A 237 21.96 -2.98 25.27
C GLU A 237 21.51 -3.75 24.03
N LEU A 238 20.37 -4.43 24.19
CA LEU A 238 19.83 -5.33 23.18
C LEU A 238 19.11 -4.58 22.05
N MET A 239 18.70 -3.34 22.27
CA MET A 239 17.94 -2.54 21.29
C MET A 239 18.64 -1.21 21.00
N PRO A 240 18.67 -0.77 19.72
CA PRO A 240 19.14 0.56 19.41
C PRO A 240 18.25 1.62 20.05
N SER A 241 18.85 2.62 20.67
CA SER A 241 18.13 3.80 21.09
C SER A 241 17.86 4.67 19.86
N VAL A 242 16.63 5.13 19.73
CA VAL A 242 16.19 5.97 18.62
C VAL A 242 15.72 7.30 19.16
N ASN A 243 16.49 8.35 18.90
CA ASN A 243 16.17 9.72 19.27
C ASN A 243 15.90 10.57 18.02
N PHE A 244 14.99 11.51 18.14
CA PHE A 244 14.68 12.43 17.05
C PHE A 244 14.97 13.87 17.47
N ASP A 245 16.03 14.44 16.92
CA ASP A 245 16.39 15.83 17.11
C ASP A 245 15.65 16.71 16.09
N LYS A 246 14.59 17.36 16.58
CA LYS A 246 13.75 18.25 15.77
C LYS A 246 14.53 19.44 15.21
N GLN A 247 15.50 19.99 15.97
CA GLN A 247 16.27 21.15 15.54
C GLN A 247 17.20 20.77 14.39
N LYS A 248 17.94 19.66 14.51
CA LYS A 248 18.76 19.13 13.41
C LYS A 248 17.94 18.81 12.15
N ALA A 249 16.73 18.28 12.31
CA ALA A 249 15.83 18.02 11.19
C ALA A 249 15.43 19.32 10.47
N ILE A 250 15.07 20.38 11.22
CA ILE A 250 14.70 21.69 10.68
C ILE A 250 15.88 22.35 9.97
N ASP A 251 17.06 22.35 10.59
CA ASP A 251 18.29 22.96 10.04
C ASP A 251 18.72 22.27 8.75
N ALA A 252 18.53 20.96 8.67
CA ALA A 252 18.77 20.16 7.47
C ALA A 252 17.65 20.23 6.42
N LYS A 253 16.63 21.07 6.62
CA LYS A 253 15.44 21.23 5.78
C LYS A 253 14.57 19.97 5.69
N VAL A 254 14.61 19.10 6.69
CA VAL A 254 13.76 17.90 6.87
C VAL A 254 13.87 16.84 5.74
N LEU A 255 14.49 17.16 4.61
CA LEU A 255 14.51 16.31 3.43
C LEU A 255 15.64 15.29 3.48
N ALA A 256 15.27 14.01 3.57
CA ALA A 256 16.21 12.89 3.55
C ALA A 256 16.83 12.62 2.17
N GLY A 257 16.24 13.15 1.10
CA GLY A 257 16.71 12.89 -0.27
C GLY A 257 15.97 13.72 -1.31
N PHE A 258 16.12 13.29 -2.56
CA PHE A 258 15.38 13.80 -3.70
C PHE A 258 15.14 12.68 -4.72
N GLY A 259 13.97 12.68 -5.32
CA GLY A 259 13.62 11.74 -6.37
C GLY A 259 12.82 12.38 -7.50
N CYS A 260 12.76 11.67 -8.59
CA CYS A 260 11.86 12.00 -9.69
C CYS A 260 11.22 10.73 -10.26
N SER A 261 9.99 10.88 -10.75
CA SER A 261 9.31 9.84 -11.52
C SER A 261 8.51 10.46 -12.67
N PHE A 262 8.22 9.61 -13.65
CA PHE A 262 7.47 9.96 -14.84
C PHE A 262 6.31 9.00 -15.03
N ASP A 263 5.22 9.56 -15.55
CA ASP A 263 4.04 8.78 -15.94
C ASP A 263 3.78 9.02 -17.43
N LEU A 264 3.41 7.97 -18.14
CA LEU A 264 3.03 8.01 -19.56
C LEU A 264 1.70 7.27 -19.73
N GLY A 265 0.83 7.77 -20.61
CA GLY A 265 -0.41 7.09 -20.89
C GLY A 265 -1.08 7.55 -22.18
N PHE A 266 -2.00 6.72 -22.62
CA PHE A 266 -2.87 7.04 -23.75
C PHE A 266 -4.31 6.60 -23.51
N GLU A 267 -5.22 7.21 -24.24
CA GLU A 267 -6.64 6.86 -24.37
C GLU A 267 -7.01 6.92 -25.84
N TYR A 268 -7.65 5.87 -26.33
CA TYR A 268 -8.23 5.85 -27.66
C TYR A 268 -9.72 5.50 -27.61
N ARG A 269 -10.55 6.43 -28.03
CA ARG A 269 -12.01 6.27 -28.09
C ARG A 269 -12.45 6.18 -29.54
N LEU A 270 -13.07 5.08 -29.93
CA LEU A 270 -13.64 4.92 -31.24
C LEU A 270 -14.81 5.87 -31.41
N GLU A 271 -14.76 6.68 -32.48
CA GLU A 271 -15.79 7.64 -32.79
C GLU A 271 -16.87 7.07 -33.71
N LYS A 272 -17.95 7.84 -33.88
CA LYS A 272 -19.17 7.49 -34.58
C LYS A 272 -18.95 6.85 -35.94
N GLY A 273 -19.74 5.80 -36.25
CA GLY A 273 -19.82 5.16 -37.55
C GLY A 273 -19.41 3.69 -37.58
N THR A 274 -18.89 3.14 -36.45
CA THR A 274 -18.61 1.74 -36.31
C THR A 274 -19.63 1.04 -35.40
N ARG A 275 -19.75 -0.28 -35.48
CA ARG A 275 -20.57 -1.10 -34.56
C ARG A 275 -20.12 -0.98 -33.11
N LEU A 276 -18.92 -0.41 -32.87
CA LEU A 276 -18.26 -0.25 -31.57
C LEU A 276 -18.18 1.24 -31.16
N ASP A 277 -19.18 2.08 -31.56
CA ASP A 277 -19.21 3.49 -31.18
C ASP A 277 -19.12 3.68 -29.65
N GLY A 278 -18.07 4.39 -29.22
CA GLY A 278 -17.80 4.66 -27.82
C GLY A 278 -16.91 3.64 -27.11
N LEU A 279 -16.48 2.55 -27.77
CA LEU A 279 -15.42 1.69 -27.23
C LEU A 279 -14.19 2.54 -26.93
N THR A 280 -13.68 2.43 -25.71
CA THR A 280 -12.49 3.15 -25.28
C THR A 280 -11.42 2.14 -24.83
N VAL A 281 -10.21 2.28 -25.35
CA VAL A 281 -9.04 1.51 -24.95
C VAL A 281 -8.01 2.47 -24.38
N SER A 282 -7.38 2.11 -23.28
CA SER A 282 -6.40 2.97 -22.63
C SER A 282 -5.33 2.15 -21.94
N ALA A 283 -4.13 2.69 -21.86
CA ALA A 283 -3.06 2.14 -21.04
C ALA A 283 -2.17 3.24 -20.48
N ALA A 284 -1.51 2.93 -19.37
CA ALA A 284 -0.57 3.83 -18.72
C ALA A 284 0.52 3.05 -17.98
N VAL A 285 1.66 3.69 -17.85
CA VAL A 285 2.70 3.33 -16.90
C VAL A 285 2.91 4.55 -16.01
N THR A 286 2.80 4.37 -14.71
CA THR A 286 2.96 5.44 -13.72
C THR A 286 4.06 5.11 -12.73
N ASP A 287 4.57 6.14 -12.06
CA ASP A 287 5.61 6.03 -11.03
C ASP A 287 6.93 5.38 -11.52
N LEU A 288 7.32 5.60 -12.79
CA LEU A 288 8.63 5.20 -13.31
C LEU A 288 9.69 6.16 -12.84
N GLY A 289 10.50 5.79 -11.85
CA GLY A 289 11.46 6.72 -11.30
C GLY A 289 12.41 6.13 -10.28
N ARG A 290 13.15 7.05 -9.65
CA ARG A 290 14.15 6.72 -8.65
C ARG A 290 14.25 7.83 -7.60
N ILE A 291 14.52 7.44 -6.36
CA ILE A 291 14.75 8.33 -5.21
C ILE A 291 16.19 8.12 -4.77
N ARG A 292 16.94 9.21 -4.61
CA ARG A 292 18.30 9.22 -4.08
C ARG A 292 18.28 9.85 -2.69
N TYR A 293 18.74 9.11 -1.71
CA TYR A 293 18.88 9.56 -0.32
C TYR A 293 20.25 10.17 -0.10
N LYS A 294 20.30 11.25 0.71
CA LYS A 294 21.53 11.99 0.98
C LYS A 294 22.40 11.20 1.97
N LYS A 295 23.73 11.27 1.80
CA LYS A 295 24.70 10.63 2.69
C LYS A 295 24.49 11.00 4.16
N ASN A 296 24.27 12.27 4.45
CA ASN A 296 24.10 12.79 5.82
C ASN A 296 22.73 12.45 6.46
N ALA A 297 21.79 11.94 5.70
CA ALA A 297 20.48 11.50 6.21
C ALA A 297 20.41 9.98 6.35
N VAL A 298 21.37 9.24 5.82
CA VAL A 298 21.36 7.77 5.77
C VAL A 298 22.18 7.20 6.90
N LYS A 299 21.59 6.27 7.64
CA LYS A 299 22.28 5.31 8.48
C LYS A 299 22.04 3.91 7.95
N SER A 300 23.09 3.11 7.91
CA SER A 300 23.05 1.75 7.39
C SER A 300 23.65 0.81 8.40
N PHE A 301 23.03 -0.32 8.56
CA PHE A 301 23.42 -1.35 9.50
C PHE A 301 23.48 -2.68 8.79
N THR A 302 24.46 -3.52 9.12
CA THR A 302 24.43 -4.94 8.81
C THR A 302 23.85 -5.69 9.98
N SER A 303 23.09 -6.71 9.69
CA SER A 303 22.70 -7.75 10.62
C SER A 303 23.47 -9.00 10.28
N SER A 304 24.32 -9.44 11.19
CA SER A 304 24.97 -10.76 11.14
C SER A 304 24.86 -11.36 12.54
N GLY A 305 23.68 -11.88 12.84
CA GLY A 305 23.35 -12.31 14.18
C GLY A 305 23.18 -13.80 14.33
N SER A 306 23.54 -14.32 15.52
CA SER A 306 23.01 -15.59 15.98
C SER A 306 22.54 -15.45 17.42
N VAL A 307 21.30 -15.88 17.64
CA VAL A 307 20.70 -16.00 18.98
C VAL A 307 20.71 -17.46 19.37
N GLU A 308 21.15 -17.75 20.55
CA GLU A 308 21.03 -19.04 21.17
C GLU A 308 20.03 -18.98 22.31
N TRP A 309 18.94 -19.72 22.17
CA TRP A 309 17.93 -19.85 23.21
C TRP A 309 17.93 -21.26 23.78
N LYS A 310 18.13 -21.36 25.09
CA LYS A 310 18.26 -22.64 25.83
C LYS A 310 16.95 -23.10 26.45
N GLY A 311 15.82 -22.50 26.06
CA GLY A 311 14.51 -22.80 26.65
C GLY A 311 14.22 -21.95 27.89
N LEU A 312 13.09 -22.23 28.51
CA LEU A 312 12.66 -21.57 29.73
C LEU A 312 13.29 -22.34 30.93
N GLU A 313 14.51 -22.01 31.28
CA GLU A 313 15.15 -22.58 32.46
C GLU A 313 14.48 -22.04 33.74
N GLY A 314 14.12 -22.91 34.66
CA GLY A 314 13.60 -22.54 35.98
C GLY A 314 12.10 -22.22 36.05
N VAL A 315 11.33 -22.39 34.97
CA VAL A 315 9.88 -22.22 34.99
C VAL A 315 9.24 -23.47 35.63
N THR A 316 8.66 -23.32 36.80
CA THR A 316 7.83 -24.34 37.43
C THR A 316 6.37 -24.11 37.06
N LEU A 317 5.51 -25.17 37.11
CA LEU A 317 4.08 -25.02 36.86
C LEU A 317 3.42 -24.00 37.79
N GLU A 318 4.01 -23.78 38.98
CA GLU A 318 3.52 -22.83 39.97
C GLU A 318 3.78 -21.37 39.57
N ASN A 319 4.91 -21.12 38.89
CA ASN A 319 5.31 -19.79 38.40
C ASN A 319 4.81 -19.47 36.97
N TYR A 320 4.39 -20.53 36.24
CA TYR A 320 4.00 -20.39 34.81
C TYR A 320 2.92 -19.31 34.57
N TYR A 321 1.95 -19.19 35.46
CA TYR A 321 0.89 -18.19 35.34
C TYR A 321 1.31 -16.76 35.70
N ASN A 322 2.33 -16.60 36.52
CA ASN A 322 2.77 -15.29 37.01
C ASN A 322 4.01 -14.75 36.27
N GLU A 323 4.86 -15.62 35.80
CA GLU A 323 6.18 -15.27 35.24
C GLU A 323 6.30 -15.57 33.74
N ALA A 324 5.38 -16.38 33.14
CA ALA A 324 5.46 -16.74 31.73
C ALA A 324 5.38 -15.51 30.80
N GLU A 325 4.61 -14.47 31.17
CA GLU A 325 4.50 -13.23 30.42
C GLU A 325 5.83 -12.44 30.47
N GLU A 326 6.51 -12.45 31.62
CA GLU A 326 7.80 -11.78 31.80
C GLU A 326 8.93 -12.55 31.08
N TYR A 327 8.97 -13.86 31.19
CA TYR A 327 9.89 -14.70 30.43
C TYR A 327 9.71 -14.60 28.92
N LEU A 328 8.47 -14.61 28.46
CA LEU A 328 8.17 -14.44 27.03
C LEU A 328 8.57 -13.07 26.53
N ASN A 329 8.33 -12.02 27.31
CA ASN A 329 8.74 -10.67 26.95
C ASN A 329 10.27 -10.52 26.94
N ASN A 330 10.97 -11.06 27.92
CA ASN A 330 12.42 -11.08 27.95
C ASN A 330 13.00 -11.87 26.78
N PHE A 331 12.45 -13.05 26.49
CA PHE A 331 12.83 -13.83 25.32
C PHE A 331 12.60 -13.08 24.01
N LEU A 332 11.44 -12.43 23.87
CA LEU A 332 11.14 -11.64 22.66
C LEU A 332 12.07 -10.41 22.53
N GLU A 333 12.43 -9.78 23.65
CA GLU A 333 13.41 -8.68 23.67
C GLU A 333 14.81 -9.20 23.29
N GLU A 334 15.27 -10.30 23.88
CA GLU A 334 16.56 -10.94 23.55
C GLU A 334 16.58 -11.45 22.10
N ALA A 335 15.51 -12.10 21.64
CA ALA A 335 15.41 -12.60 20.29
C ALA A 335 15.39 -11.47 19.27
N GLN A 336 14.62 -10.41 19.51
CA GLN A 336 14.60 -9.24 18.62
C GLN A 336 15.97 -8.58 18.53
N ALA A 337 16.63 -8.40 19.65
CA ALA A 337 17.94 -7.77 19.72
C ALA A 337 19.03 -8.59 19.04
N SER A 338 19.04 -9.85 19.32
CA SER A 338 20.07 -10.75 18.80
C SER A 338 19.82 -11.17 17.36
N LEU A 339 18.54 -11.28 16.92
CA LEU A 339 18.18 -11.45 15.50
C LEU A 339 18.55 -10.23 14.69
N LEU A 340 18.46 -9.05 15.27
CA LEU A 340 18.83 -7.82 14.58
C LEU A 340 20.33 -7.52 14.69
N ASN A 341 21.08 -8.03 15.67
CA ASN A 341 22.52 -7.77 15.92
C ASN A 341 23.15 -6.74 14.94
N LEU A 342 22.63 -5.50 15.03
CA LEU A 342 22.91 -4.46 14.09
C LEU A 342 24.29 -3.87 14.36
N SER A 343 25.17 -3.97 13.39
CA SER A 343 26.45 -3.23 13.39
C SER A 343 26.35 -2.06 12.43
N GLU A 344 26.72 -0.87 12.86
CA GLU A 344 26.70 0.30 11.99
C GLU A 344 27.73 0.10 10.86
N MET A 345 27.26 0.21 9.62
CA MET A 345 28.13 0.20 8.46
C MET A 345 28.73 1.58 8.26
N GLU A 346 30.03 1.63 7.97
CA GLU A 346 30.62 2.88 7.50
C GLU A 346 29.84 3.42 6.29
N ASN A 347 29.23 4.58 6.46
CA ASN A 347 28.41 5.17 5.43
C ASN A 347 29.26 5.74 4.28
N LYS A 348 29.57 4.91 3.29
CA LYS A 348 30.40 5.28 2.12
C LYS A 348 29.68 6.23 1.15
N GLY A 349 28.37 6.45 1.30
CA GLY A 349 27.61 7.36 0.42
C GLY A 349 26.10 7.28 0.61
N GLY A 350 25.35 8.12 -0.10
CA GLY A 350 23.92 7.98 -0.22
C GLY A 350 23.56 6.78 -1.11
N PHE A 351 22.34 6.28 -0.98
CA PHE A 351 21.84 5.20 -1.82
C PHE A 351 20.65 5.63 -2.66
N SER A 352 20.31 4.83 -3.66
CA SER A 352 19.16 5.07 -4.53
C SER A 352 18.18 3.89 -4.50
N ARG A 353 16.90 4.20 -4.49
CA ARG A 353 15.82 3.22 -4.61
C ARG A 353 14.91 3.53 -5.79
N SER A 354 14.46 2.50 -6.49
CA SER A 354 13.42 2.61 -7.51
C SER A 354 12.10 2.97 -6.85
N THR A 355 11.28 3.75 -7.52
CA THR A 355 9.86 3.93 -7.17
C THR A 355 9.09 2.64 -7.46
N MET A 356 7.81 2.59 -7.14
CA MET A 356 6.96 1.42 -7.35
C MET A 356 6.13 1.59 -8.65
N PRO A 357 6.68 1.25 -9.82
CA PRO A 357 6.00 1.46 -11.09
C PRO A 357 4.71 0.62 -11.15
N THR A 358 3.69 1.24 -11.75
CA THR A 358 2.40 0.61 -11.96
C THR A 358 2.05 0.63 -13.44
N PHE A 359 1.74 -0.54 -13.99
CA PHE A 359 1.15 -0.68 -15.32
C PHE A 359 -0.37 -0.83 -15.19
N THR A 360 -1.12 -0.10 -16.01
CA THR A 360 -2.58 -0.15 -16.05
C THR A 360 -3.06 -0.21 -17.49
N ALA A 361 -3.98 -1.11 -17.78
CA ALA A 361 -4.64 -1.21 -19.09
C ALA A 361 -6.14 -1.36 -18.90
N GLY A 362 -6.94 -0.64 -19.68
CA GLY A 362 -8.39 -0.64 -19.55
C GLY A 362 -9.11 -0.63 -20.89
N VAL A 363 -10.25 -1.33 -20.92
CA VAL A 363 -11.21 -1.33 -22.02
C VAL A 363 -12.58 -0.98 -21.46
N GLU A 364 -13.27 -0.05 -22.07
CA GLU A 364 -14.62 0.38 -21.69
C GLU A 364 -15.57 0.31 -22.88
N VAL A 365 -16.74 -0.23 -22.66
CA VAL A 365 -17.79 -0.40 -23.68
C VAL A 365 -19.09 0.24 -23.18
N PRO A 366 -19.76 1.10 -23.97
CA PRO A 366 -21.12 1.52 -23.68
C PRO A 366 -22.09 0.32 -23.78
N LEU A 367 -23.01 0.22 -22.82
CA LEU A 367 -24.08 -0.79 -22.86
C LEU A 367 -25.27 -0.32 -23.71
N LEU A 368 -26.37 -0.03 -23.03
CA LEU A 368 -27.62 0.40 -23.69
C LEU A 368 -27.59 1.88 -24.09
N THR A 369 -26.89 2.69 -23.32
CA THR A 369 -26.74 4.13 -23.54
C THR A 369 -25.30 4.57 -23.21
N LYS A 370 -24.90 5.74 -23.72
CA LYS A 370 -23.58 6.33 -23.36
C LYS A 370 -23.46 6.72 -21.88
N SER A 371 -24.55 6.70 -21.13
CA SER A 371 -24.57 6.94 -19.69
C SER A 371 -24.31 5.69 -18.86
N MET A 372 -24.28 4.52 -19.49
CA MET A 372 -24.07 3.23 -18.87
C MET A 372 -22.91 2.53 -19.57
N THR A 373 -21.83 2.29 -18.87
CA THR A 373 -20.65 1.63 -19.44
C THR A 373 -20.20 0.45 -18.57
N VAL A 374 -19.59 -0.52 -19.20
CA VAL A 374 -18.87 -1.60 -18.53
C VAL A 374 -17.39 -1.48 -18.88
N GLY A 375 -16.54 -1.55 -17.87
CA GLY A 375 -15.10 -1.49 -18.01
C GLY A 375 -14.42 -2.74 -17.51
N LEU A 376 -13.33 -3.13 -18.17
CA LEU A 376 -12.37 -4.11 -17.70
C LEU A 376 -11.03 -3.42 -17.52
N LEU A 377 -10.50 -3.47 -16.31
CA LEU A 377 -9.24 -2.86 -15.93
C LEU A 377 -8.27 -3.95 -15.47
N TYR A 378 -7.07 -3.96 -16.01
CA TYR A 378 -5.94 -4.77 -15.53
C TYR A 378 -4.86 -3.86 -14.97
N ASN A 379 -4.39 -4.17 -13.77
CA ASN A 379 -3.41 -3.36 -13.06
C ASN A 379 -2.31 -4.25 -12.47
N VAL A 380 -1.06 -3.86 -12.69
CA VAL A 380 0.12 -4.51 -12.10
C VAL A 380 0.95 -3.45 -11.41
N ARG A 381 1.08 -3.54 -10.09
CA ARG A 381 1.97 -2.67 -9.31
C ARG A 381 3.15 -3.49 -8.81
N LYS A 382 4.35 -3.06 -9.17
CA LYS A 382 5.58 -3.66 -8.65
C LYS A 382 5.89 -3.01 -7.31
N SER A 383 5.87 -3.81 -6.25
CA SER A 383 6.42 -3.44 -4.96
C SER A 383 7.91 -3.72 -4.88
N HIS A 384 8.54 -3.56 -3.72
CA HIS A 384 9.97 -3.84 -3.56
C HIS A 384 10.28 -5.33 -3.65
N SER A 385 9.43 -6.18 -3.08
CA SER A 385 9.65 -7.62 -2.99
C SER A 385 8.71 -8.45 -3.87
N TYR A 386 7.53 -7.92 -4.22
CA TYR A 386 6.52 -8.65 -4.98
C TYR A 386 5.81 -7.77 -6.02
N ALA A 387 5.04 -8.39 -6.89
CA ALA A 387 4.19 -7.69 -7.85
C ALA A 387 2.72 -8.03 -7.58
N ARG A 388 1.92 -7.00 -7.35
CA ARG A 388 0.48 -7.14 -7.17
C ARG A 388 -0.23 -7.02 -8.50
N GLN A 389 -0.98 -8.04 -8.85
CA GLN A 389 -1.81 -8.08 -10.04
C GLN A 389 -3.28 -8.04 -9.64
N GLU A 390 -4.07 -7.34 -10.42
CA GLU A 390 -5.48 -7.18 -10.17
C GLU A 390 -6.23 -7.00 -11.48
N MET A 391 -7.37 -7.65 -11.59
CA MET A 391 -8.33 -7.45 -12.68
C MET A 391 -9.64 -6.96 -12.08
N THR A 392 -10.16 -5.82 -12.58
CA THR A 392 -11.38 -5.21 -12.07
C THR A 392 -12.39 -5.08 -13.20
N VAL A 393 -13.58 -5.58 -12.96
CA VAL A 393 -14.77 -5.31 -13.81
C VAL A 393 -15.55 -4.18 -13.15
N SER A 394 -15.91 -3.16 -13.91
CA SER A 394 -16.67 -2.01 -13.42
C SER A 394 -17.96 -1.80 -14.21
N TYR A 395 -19.00 -1.41 -13.52
CA TYR A 395 -20.24 -0.87 -14.09
C TYR A 395 -20.35 0.59 -13.69
N ASN A 396 -20.46 1.47 -14.68
CA ASN A 396 -20.45 2.91 -14.49
C ASN A 396 -21.76 3.51 -14.99
N LEU A 397 -22.37 4.32 -14.15
CA LEU A 397 -23.64 4.99 -14.42
C LEU A 397 -23.47 6.50 -14.27
N THR A 398 -23.73 7.24 -15.35
CA THR A 398 -23.68 8.71 -15.37
C THR A 398 -25.01 9.27 -15.89
N PRO A 399 -26.10 9.16 -15.12
CA PRO A 399 -27.45 9.51 -15.59
C PRO A 399 -27.58 10.99 -15.90
N CYS A 400 -26.78 11.83 -15.27
CA CYS A 400 -26.72 13.26 -15.54
C CYS A 400 -25.27 13.78 -15.44
N LYS A 401 -25.06 15.04 -15.83
CA LYS A 401 -23.71 15.62 -15.96
C LYS A 401 -23.01 15.89 -14.63
N TRP A 402 -23.74 15.88 -13.53
CA TRP A 402 -23.21 16.23 -12.20
C TRP A 402 -23.21 15.06 -11.22
N PHE A 403 -23.75 13.91 -11.60
CA PHE A 403 -23.80 12.70 -10.79
C PHE A 403 -23.20 11.52 -11.52
N ALA A 404 -22.37 10.76 -10.85
CA ALA A 404 -21.83 9.50 -11.32
C ALA A 404 -21.76 8.46 -10.19
N LEU A 405 -22.04 7.22 -10.55
CA LEU A 405 -21.93 6.05 -9.69
C LEU A 405 -21.11 5.00 -10.45
N GLY A 406 -20.06 4.52 -9.83
CA GLY A 406 -19.31 3.35 -10.29
C GLY A 406 -19.47 2.21 -9.28
N LEU A 407 -19.67 1.01 -9.78
CA LEU A 407 -19.59 -0.23 -9.02
C LEU A 407 -18.48 -1.07 -9.63
N ASN A 408 -17.64 -1.66 -8.80
CA ASN A 408 -16.54 -2.49 -9.27
C ASN A 408 -16.47 -3.81 -8.51
N TYR A 409 -15.99 -4.82 -9.23
CA TYR A 409 -15.68 -6.13 -8.70
C TYR A 409 -14.25 -6.47 -9.09
N SER A 410 -13.41 -6.68 -8.08
CA SER A 410 -11.98 -6.90 -8.27
C SER A 410 -11.59 -8.33 -7.95
N PHE A 411 -10.83 -8.93 -8.86
CA PHE A 411 -10.17 -10.21 -8.72
C PHE A 411 -8.70 -9.94 -8.38
N LEU A 412 -8.34 -10.17 -7.13
CA LEU A 412 -6.96 -10.19 -6.67
C LEU A 412 -6.45 -11.64 -6.62
N ASN A 413 -5.15 -11.84 -6.56
CA ASN A 413 -4.58 -13.20 -6.48
C ASN A 413 -5.14 -14.03 -5.32
N THR A 414 -5.53 -13.38 -4.23
CA THR A 414 -5.92 -14.02 -2.97
C THR A 414 -7.31 -13.65 -2.48
N ALA A 415 -7.97 -12.67 -3.09
CA ALA A 415 -9.26 -12.17 -2.60
C ALA A 415 -10.16 -11.70 -3.74
N ARG A 416 -11.46 -11.72 -3.47
CA ARG A 416 -12.49 -11.09 -4.30
C ARG A 416 -13.12 -9.97 -3.49
N THR A 417 -13.24 -8.81 -4.08
CA THR A 417 -13.77 -7.63 -3.40
C THR A 417 -14.74 -6.89 -4.28
N MET A 418 -15.66 -6.18 -3.67
CA MET A 418 -16.51 -5.20 -4.34
C MET A 418 -16.07 -3.79 -3.98
N GLY A 419 -16.40 -2.84 -4.83
CA GLY A 419 -16.15 -1.44 -4.55
C GLY A 419 -17.24 -0.57 -5.16
N PHE A 420 -17.22 0.68 -4.73
CA PHE A 420 -18.09 1.70 -5.28
C PHE A 420 -17.39 3.06 -5.31
N ILE A 421 -17.85 3.92 -6.16
CA ILE A 421 -17.54 5.34 -6.15
C ILE A 421 -18.81 6.14 -6.42
N LEU A 422 -19.03 7.15 -5.61
CA LEU A 422 -20.10 8.12 -5.76
C LEU A 422 -19.48 9.50 -5.99
N GLU A 423 -19.90 10.17 -7.03
CA GLU A 423 -19.41 11.50 -7.39
C GLU A 423 -20.55 12.49 -7.60
N LEU A 424 -20.40 13.65 -6.98
CA LEU A 424 -21.22 14.84 -7.23
C LEU A 424 -20.30 15.92 -7.81
N THR A 425 -20.36 16.09 -9.13
CA THR A 425 -19.41 16.92 -9.89
C THR A 425 -20.13 17.96 -10.73
N PRO A 426 -20.74 18.99 -10.11
CA PRO A 426 -21.38 20.08 -10.85
C PRO A 426 -20.35 20.78 -11.74
N ARG A 427 -20.80 21.40 -12.82
CA ARG A 427 -19.92 22.09 -13.77
C ARG A 427 -19.17 23.25 -13.12
N VAL A 428 -19.79 23.92 -12.16
CA VAL A 428 -19.26 25.05 -11.37
C VAL A 428 -19.72 24.84 -9.93
N GLY A 429 -18.85 25.12 -8.98
CA GLY A 429 -19.12 24.96 -7.57
C GLY A 429 -18.44 23.75 -6.94
N PRO A 430 -18.79 23.38 -5.72
CA PRO A 430 -18.16 22.27 -5.01
C PRO A 430 -18.45 20.93 -5.67
N ALA A 431 -17.40 20.18 -5.92
CA ALA A 431 -17.43 18.80 -6.37
C ALA A 431 -16.91 17.91 -5.25
N VAL A 432 -17.60 16.81 -4.98
CA VAL A 432 -17.24 15.87 -3.93
C VAL A 432 -17.30 14.45 -4.46
N TYR A 433 -16.46 13.58 -3.94
CA TYR A 433 -16.56 12.15 -4.18
C TYR A 433 -16.19 11.35 -2.92
N ILE A 434 -16.72 10.16 -2.86
CA ILE A 434 -16.36 9.14 -1.90
C ILE A 434 -16.36 7.78 -2.61
N GLY A 435 -15.41 6.94 -2.27
CA GLY A 435 -15.35 5.61 -2.86
C GLY A 435 -14.42 4.67 -2.12
N CYS A 436 -14.61 3.41 -2.41
CA CYS A 436 -13.84 2.28 -1.90
C CYS A 436 -13.70 1.26 -3.03
N ASP A 437 -12.52 0.72 -3.28
CA ASP A 437 -12.31 -0.34 -4.27
C ASP A 437 -12.44 -1.74 -3.65
N TYR A 438 -12.21 -1.84 -2.33
CA TYR A 438 -12.05 -3.11 -1.67
C TYR A 438 -12.94 -3.21 -0.43
N LEU A 439 -14.18 -3.58 -0.63
CA LEU A 439 -15.08 -4.04 0.43
C LEU A 439 -15.07 -5.57 0.42
N PRO A 440 -14.84 -6.23 1.55
CA PRO A 440 -14.90 -7.68 1.62
C PRO A 440 -16.33 -8.15 1.32
N ILE A 441 -16.45 -9.16 0.47
CA ILE A 441 -17.74 -9.72 0.07
C ILE A 441 -18.07 -10.94 0.91
N GLU A 442 -17.04 -11.67 1.30
CA GLU A 442 -17.16 -12.90 2.06
C GLU A 442 -16.90 -12.63 3.53
N TRP A 443 -17.78 -13.13 4.40
CA TRP A 443 -17.70 -12.96 5.83
C TRP A 443 -17.78 -14.32 6.51
N ALA A 444 -16.82 -14.60 7.40
CA ALA A 444 -16.82 -15.81 8.23
C ALA A 444 -17.46 -15.52 9.58
N LYS A 445 -18.20 -16.49 10.11
CA LYS A 445 -18.73 -16.40 11.48
C LYS A 445 -17.60 -16.39 12.49
N ALA A 446 -17.66 -15.49 13.44
CA ALA A 446 -16.65 -15.26 14.48
C ALA A 446 -17.29 -15.26 15.87
N ASP A 447 -18.09 -16.27 16.18
CA ASP A 447 -18.84 -16.42 17.44
C ASP A 447 -17.93 -16.51 18.69
N PHE A 448 -16.61 -16.72 18.45
CA PHE A 448 -15.59 -16.80 19.50
C PHE A 448 -15.09 -15.44 19.98
N ILE A 449 -15.39 -14.35 19.24
CA ILE A 449 -15.03 -13.00 19.68
C ILE A 449 -16.29 -12.33 20.23
N PRO A 450 -16.35 -12.01 21.53
CA PRO A 450 -17.49 -11.32 22.10
C PRO A 450 -17.82 -10.04 21.33
N TYR A 451 -19.09 -9.84 21.01
CA TYR A 451 -19.61 -8.67 20.29
C TYR A 451 -19.25 -8.55 18.79
N ILE A 452 -18.45 -9.48 18.24
CA ILE A 452 -18.12 -9.51 16.81
C ILE A 452 -18.68 -10.80 16.21
N GLY A 453 -19.86 -10.75 15.63
CA GLY A 453 -20.52 -11.94 15.07
C GLY A 453 -19.92 -12.44 13.74
N HIS A 454 -19.25 -11.58 12.98
CA HIS A 454 -18.69 -11.90 11.67
C HIS A 454 -17.40 -11.12 11.41
N LEU A 455 -16.42 -11.76 10.77
CA LEU A 455 -15.17 -11.15 10.32
C LEU A 455 -15.03 -11.25 8.80
N PRO A 456 -14.45 -10.23 8.14
CA PRO A 456 -14.22 -10.31 6.72
C PRO A 456 -13.18 -11.38 6.39
N THR A 457 -13.41 -12.16 5.35
CA THR A 457 -12.46 -13.19 4.91
C THR A 457 -11.23 -12.60 4.23
N ALA A 458 -11.34 -11.43 3.61
CA ALA A 458 -10.25 -10.77 2.92
C ALA A 458 -9.79 -9.52 3.68
N TYR A 459 -8.52 -9.44 3.98
CA TYR A 459 -7.91 -8.28 4.63
C TYR A 459 -7.38 -7.26 3.61
N ARG A 460 -8.29 -6.74 2.81
CA ARG A 460 -8.01 -5.61 1.93
C ARG A 460 -9.15 -4.61 2.02
N LEU A 461 -8.80 -3.39 2.36
CA LEU A 461 -9.75 -2.29 2.50
C LEU A 461 -9.06 -1.01 2.01
N ASN A 462 -9.80 -0.16 1.31
CA ASN A 462 -9.40 1.22 1.08
C ASN A 462 -10.62 2.13 1.18
N MET A 463 -10.36 3.38 1.45
CA MET A 463 -11.37 4.43 1.41
C MET A 463 -10.75 5.71 0.87
N ASN A 464 -11.43 6.32 -0.07
CA ASN A 464 -10.99 7.56 -0.69
C ASN A 464 -12.14 8.56 -0.68
N PHE A 465 -11.82 9.80 -0.39
CA PHE A 465 -12.74 10.92 -0.51
C PHE A 465 -12.01 12.17 -0.97
N GLY A 466 -12.75 13.09 -1.55
CA GLY A 466 -12.15 14.35 -1.93
C GLY A 466 -13.18 15.43 -2.22
N ILE A 467 -12.69 16.66 -2.08
CA ILE A 467 -13.45 17.89 -2.33
C ILE A 467 -12.62 18.77 -3.27
N ALA A 468 -13.28 19.30 -4.27
CA ALA A 468 -12.70 20.27 -5.20
C ALA A 468 -13.68 21.39 -5.52
N LEU A 469 -13.17 22.50 -5.95
CA LEU A 469 -13.97 23.58 -6.51
C LEU A 469 -13.85 23.56 -8.05
N HIS A 470 -14.94 23.25 -8.73
CA HIS A 470 -15.03 23.38 -10.18
C HIS A 470 -15.15 24.85 -10.59
N THR A 471 -14.25 25.30 -11.45
CA THR A 471 -14.22 26.70 -11.94
C THR A 471 -14.75 26.84 -13.37
N GLY A 472 -15.53 25.86 -13.82
CA GLY A 472 -16.05 25.79 -15.19
C GLY A 472 -15.24 24.85 -16.07
N GLY A 473 -15.84 24.35 -17.14
CA GLY A 473 -15.21 23.37 -18.02
C GLY A 473 -15.22 23.82 -19.47
N LYS A 474 -14.67 22.96 -20.32
CA LYS A 474 -14.65 23.05 -21.77
C LYS A 474 -16.00 23.57 -22.28
N THR A 475 -16.06 24.79 -22.73
CA THR A 475 -17.21 25.26 -23.48
C THR A 475 -17.23 24.52 -24.82
N THR A 476 -18.07 23.52 -24.95
CA THR A 476 -18.54 23.12 -26.29
C THR A 476 -19.29 24.30 -26.83
N LYS A 477 -18.65 25.15 -27.65
CA LYS A 477 -19.37 26.08 -28.47
C LYS A 477 -20.34 25.23 -29.25
N LYS A 478 -21.67 25.46 -29.07
CA LYS A 478 -22.66 24.97 -30.01
C LYS A 478 -22.19 25.36 -31.42
N PRO A 479 -22.22 24.48 -32.40
CA PRO A 479 -21.97 24.90 -33.77
C PRO A 479 -22.89 26.09 -34.05
N LYS A 480 -22.33 27.22 -34.42
CA LYS A 480 -23.11 28.32 -34.94
C LYS A 480 -23.81 27.75 -36.18
N ASN A 481 -25.12 27.58 -36.09
CA ASN A 481 -25.94 27.38 -37.30
C ASN A 481 -25.58 28.53 -38.26
N LYS A 482 -24.81 28.22 -39.29
CA LYS A 482 -24.72 29.09 -40.43
C LYS A 482 -26.12 29.02 -41.07
N LYS A 483 -26.83 30.13 -40.95
CA LYS A 483 -27.98 30.42 -41.82
C LYS A 483 -27.53 30.54 -43.27
#